data_48646ed48c1e267ae753abb251131baa
#
_entry.id   48646ed48c1e267ae753abb251131baa
#
_cell.length_a   1.000
_cell.length_b   1.000
_cell.length_c   1.000
_cell.angle_alpha   90.00
_cell.angle_beta   90.00
_cell.angle_gamma   90.00
#
_symmetry.space_group_name_H-M   'P 1'
#
loop_
_entity.id
_entity.type
_entity.pdbx_description
1 polymer ?
#
loop_
_entity_poly.entity_id
_entity_poly.type
_entity_poly.pdbx_seq_one_letter_code
_entity_poly.pdbx_strand_id
1 'polypeptide(L)'
;MKRILFAVFAAAALFIGCNKVDGDTPLTADFTISSNPCDAGDPIQFTAVVKGGKSPYTYEWKVGTDLTKTESTFTHVFRTNGTVFVSVTVKDAAGASATKKKTVVVNPAKVSETGNVTLNWVGYMEGYNTIASPAVADDGSVYAVTDKSTLYKFTNAGALAWEKEVFTSSEKNSVANFSNNRMNSTPSIDSDGTIYVLGGSINKLAKLVAFNPDGTTKWSFKNFWNKGNAHEASITGGSVAVGTENVYFGNTGQTGTVFAVSKANGATKGYVVHGGGGPSGGVRSGIVISKAGYLHWYGGAYGLFGALQSGLDNAADGYDYAWKLYGSTSAPTSHSLIGAMTINGKSCIIGQVTDELSTKVYAADAVTGEEVSCVRIQDTADQDQGGVSVTADGYIVASLNYTMGQDNGGVIIVDPVSSEIKARYRTQEKVSGSSAVDAAGNIHFFTESGYYYVVKPDYTTGSCELKVKRDIATIIRQDSRYAEQYAEMEFAKFWCSAVIGDDGKVYCCFTDEFTRLFGGVVCVSFDECTGPADSDWPMVGQNRRHTNAQ
;
A
#
# COMPACT_ATOMS: atom_id res chain seq x y z
N MET A 1 9.08 42.79 -9.60
CA MET A 1 8.54 44.10 -9.12
C MET A 1 7.09 44.23 -9.59
N LYS A 2 6.23 44.67 -8.71
CA LYS A 2 4.79 44.93 -8.77
C LYS A 2 3.88 43.74 -8.50
N ARG A 3 3.59 43.58 -7.22
CA ARG A 3 2.40 42.88 -6.68
C ARG A 3 1.16 43.69 -7.07
N ILE A 4 0.18 43.06 -7.72
CA ILE A 4 -1.15 43.64 -7.89
C ILE A 4 -2.06 42.98 -6.86
N LEU A 5 -2.42 43.78 -5.88
CA LEU A 5 -3.41 43.44 -4.85
C LEU A 5 -4.79 43.70 -5.46
N PHE A 6 -5.61 42.65 -5.70
CA PHE A 6 -7.02 42.85 -6.03
C PHE A 6 -7.83 42.87 -4.73
N ALA A 7 -8.19 44.06 -4.30
CA ALA A 7 -9.21 44.26 -3.28
C ALA A 7 -10.58 44.14 -3.96
N VAL A 8 -11.35 43.09 -3.63
CA VAL A 8 -12.74 43.00 -4.03
C VAL A 8 -13.58 43.74 -2.97
N PHE A 9 -14.06 44.92 -3.34
CA PHE A 9 -15.07 45.64 -2.57
C PHE A 9 -16.42 44.93 -2.76
N ALA A 10 -16.97 44.34 -1.69
CA ALA A 10 -18.33 43.91 -1.64
C ALA A 10 -19.24 45.15 -1.48
N ALA A 11 -19.88 45.56 -2.55
CA ALA A 11 -20.95 46.56 -2.46
C ALA A 11 -22.22 45.87 -1.88
N ALA A 12 -22.53 46.18 -0.63
CA ALA A 12 -23.83 45.85 -0.04
C ALA A 12 -24.88 46.84 -0.61
N ALA A 13 -25.63 46.40 -1.61
CA ALA A 13 -26.81 47.13 -2.03
C ALA A 13 -27.96 46.81 -1.04
N LEU A 14 -28.25 47.79 -0.17
CA LEU A 14 -29.49 47.81 0.59
C LEU A 14 -30.64 48.08 -0.40
N PHE A 15 -31.36 47.05 -0.79
CA PHE A 15 -32.71 47.23 -1.35
C PHE A 15 -33.74 47.14 -0.20
N ILE A 16 -34.17 48.30 0.29
CA ILE A 16 -35.40 48.40 1.09
C ILE A 16 -36.54 48.37 0.08
N GLY A 17 -37.00 47.19 -0.25
CA GLY A 17 -38.24 46.96 -0.96
C GLY A 17 -39.23 46.28 -0.03
N CYS A 18 -40.15 47.04 0.54
CA CYS A 18 -41.29 46.50 1.27
C CYS A 18 -42.22 45.80 0.25
N ASN A 19 -42.02 44.49 0.00
CA ASN A 19 -42.98 43.65 -0.65
C ASN A 19 -43.53 42.66 0.38
N LYS A 20 -44.87 42.70 0.56
CA LYS A 20 -45.62 41.65 1.26
C LYS A 20 -45.14 40.30 0.71
N VAL A 21 -44.48 39.53 1.57
CA VAL A 21 -44.21 38.11 1.26
C VAL A 21 -45.50 37.37 1.52
N ASP A 22 -46.16 36.95 0.43
CA ASP A 22 -47.29 36.04 0.52
C ASP A 22 -46.82 34.75 1.15
N GLY A 23 -47.45 34.36 2.27
CA GLY A 23 -47.07 33.22 3.09
C GLY A 23 -47.36 31.85 2.46
N ASP A 24 -47.53 31.74 1.14
CA ASP A 24 -47.92 30.52 0.43
C ASP A 24 -46.81 29.95 -0.49
N THR A 25 -45.61 30.53 -0.53
CA THR A 25 -44.56 29.94 -1.35
C THR A 25 -43.91 28.78 -0.58
N PRO A 26 -43.91 27.53 -1.11
CA PRO A 26 -43.32 26.39 -0.45
C PRO A 26 -41.82 26.61 -0.16
N LEU A 27 -41.38 26.15 1.00
CA LEU A 27 -39.94 26.18 1.36
C LEU A 27 -39.15 25.35 0.36
N THR A 28 -38.11 25.93 -0.21
CA THR A 28 -37.12 25.24 -1.02
C THR A 28 -35.71 25.56 -0.54
N ALA A 29 -34.82 24.57 -0.60
CA ALA A 29 -33.41 24.70 -0.24
C ALA A 29 -32.51 24.38 -1.43
N ASP A 30 -31.48 25.16 -1.59
CA ASP A 30 -30.33 24.90 -2.46
C ASP A 30 -29.07 25.43 -1.78
N PHE A 31 -27.90 25.26 -2.37
CA PHE A 31 -26.66 25.89 -1.88
C PHE A 31 -25.66 26.10 -3.00
N THR A 32 -24.77 27.06 -2.78
CA THR A 32 -23.62 27.32 -3.66
C THR A 32 -22.35 26.75 -3.05
N ILE A 33 -21.40 26.44 -3.91
CA ILE A 33 -20.06 25.93 -3.59
C ILE A 33 -19.08 26.88 -4.29
N SER A 34 -18.10 27.41 -3.57
CA SER A 34 -17.16 28.40 -4.12
C SER A 34 -16.30 27.86 -5.25
N SER A 35 -15.98 26.55 -5.20
CA SER A 35 -15.29 25.82 -6.28
C SER A 35 -15.73 24.35 -6.28
N ASN A 36 -16.06 23.81 -7.46
CA ASN A 36 -16.34 22.40 -7.67
C ASN A 36 -16.12 22.08 -9.17
N PRO A 37 -15.08 21.31 -9.53
CA PRO A 37 -14.14 20.65 -8.63
C PRO A 37 -13.28 21.64 -7.81
N CYS A 38 -12.72 21.15 -6.69
CA CYS A 38 -11.79 21.88 -5.84
C CYS A 38 -10.55 21.01 -5.56
N ASP A 39 -9.45 21.60 -5.13
CA ASP A 39 -8.27 20.84 -4.76
C ASP A 39 -8.27 20.55 -3.24
N ALA A 40 -7.72 19.40 -2.83
CA ALA A 40 -7.54 19.09 -1.41
C ALA A 40 -6.59 20.13 -0.77
N GLY A 41 -6.95 20.57 0.45
CA GLY A 41 -6.24 21.68 1.11
C GLY A 41 -6.83 23.05 0.86
N ASP A 42 -7.63 23.26 -0.18
CA ASP A 42 -8.26 24.56 -0.45
C ASP A 42 -9.46 24.81 0.49
N PRO A 43 -9.62 26.04 0.98
CA PRO A 43 -10.80 26.43 1.75
C PRO A 43 -12.01 26.62 0.83
N ILE A 44 -13.00 25.74 0.95
CA ILE A 44 -14.23 25.75 0.14
C ILE A 44 -15.37 26.31 0.96
N GLN A 45 -16.02 27.37 0.45
CA GLN A 45 -17.18 27.98 1.09
C GLN A 45 -18.47 27.37 0.57
N PHE A 46 -19.35 27.01 1.49
CA PHE A 46 -20.73 26.56 1.26
C PHE A 46 -21.70 27.59 1.79
N THR A 47 -22.67 28.01 0.96
CA THR A 47 -23.68 29.00 1.34
C THR A 47 -25.07 28.48 1.00
N ALA A 48 -25.95 28.38 1.98
CA ALA A 48 -27.33 27.98 1.79
C ALA A 48 -28.12 29.04 1.00
N VAL A 49 -28.97 28.58 0.10
CA VAL A 49 -29.91 29.40 -0.69
C VAL A 49 -31.30 28.91 -0.36
N VAL A 50 -32.12 29.78 0.28
CA VAL A 50 -33.47 29.46 0.74
C VAL A 50 -34.49 30.33 -0.01
N LYS A 51 -35.56 29.73 -0.47
CA LYS A 51 -36.69 30.44 -1.06
C LYS A 51 -37.99 29.93 -0.44
N GLY A 52 -38.94 30.85 -0.23
CA GLY A 52 -40.24 30.51 0.41
C GLY A 52 -40.11 30.17 1.90
N GLY A 53 -41.19 29.62 2.49
CA GLY A 53 -41.29 29.33 3.90
C GLY A 53 -41.35 30.57 4.81
N LYS A 54 -41.29 30.37 6.13
CA LYS A 54 -41.35 31.42 7.15
C LYS A 54 -40.03 31.58 7.88
N SER A 55 -39.41 32.76 7.82
CA SER A 55 -38.22 33.12 8.62
C SER A 55 -38.58 33.15 10.12
N PRO A 56 -37.61 32.83 11.05
CA PRO A 56 -36.22 32.47 10.80
C PRO A 56 -36.06 31.02 10.32
N TYR A 57 -34.94 30.77 9.61
CA TYR A 57 -34.55 29.45 9.17
C TYR A 57 -33.44 28.87 10.04
N THR A 58 -33.46 27.55 10.20
CA THR A 58 -32.37 26.77 10.80
C THR A 58 -31.76 25.84 9.75
N TYR A 59 -30.47 25.55 9.88
CA TYR A 59 -29.70 24.80 8.91
C TYR A 59 -29.08 23.59 9.58
N GLU A 60 -29.03 22.47 8.86
CA GLU A 60 -28.27 21.28 9.22
C GLU A 60 -27.53 20.81 7.96
N TRP A 61 -26.21 20.94 7.98
CA TRP A 61 -25.33 20.45 6.92
C TRP A 61 -24.76 19.11 7.30
N LYS A 62 -24.58 18.26 6.26
CA LYS A 62 -23.79 17.04 6.37
C LYS A 62 -22.76 17.04 5.25
N VAL A 63 -21.48 16.87 5.60
CA VAL A 63 -20.33 16.77 4.71
C VAL A 63 -19.72 15.38 4.89
N GLY A 64 -19.85 14.51 3.88
CA GLY A 64 -19.49 13.12 4.02
C GLY A 64 -20.33 12.41 5.09
N THR A 65 -19.68 11.61 5.92
CA THR A 65 -20.30 10.84 7.03
C THR A 65 -20.23 11.57 8.38
N ASP A 66 -19.26 12.48 8.59
CA ASP A 66 -18.79 12.79 9.93
C ASP A 66 -18.90 14.27 10.34
N LEU A 67 -19.13 15.19 9.40
CA LEU A 67 -19.18 16.61 9.70
C LEU A 67 -20.61 17.15 9.64
N THR A 68 -21.10 17.74 10.74
CA THR A 68 -22.36 18.50 10.82
C THR A 68 -22.08 19.97 11.12
N LYS A 69 -22.77 20.88 10.41
CA LYS A 69 -22.71 22.34 10.60
C LYS A 69 -24.13 22.91 10.64
N THR A 70 -24.30 24.05 11.32
CA THR A 70 -25.62 24.68 11.53
C THR A 70 -25.68 26.14 11.05
N GLU A 71 -24.60 26.69 10.57
CA GLU A 71 -24.51 28.05 10.03
C GLU A 71 -25.13 28.12 8.62
N SER A 72 -25.64 29.28 8.21
CA SER A 72 -26.11 29.50 6.83
C SER A 72 -24.99 29.46 5.80
N THR A 73 -23.77 29.76 6.25
CA THR A 73 -22.53 29.74 5.45
C THR A 73 -21.39 29.22 6.31
N PHE A 74 -20.59 28.31 5.79
CA PHE A 74 -19.37 27.82 6.45
C PHE A 74 -18.28 27.54 5.43
N THR A 75 -17.05 27.48 5.92
CA THR A 75 -15.88 27.05 5.13
C THR A 75 -15.42 25.68 5.60
N HIS A 76 -15.09 24.81 4.64
CA HIS A 76 -14.55 23.49 4.89
C HIS A 76 -13.30 23.26 4.02
N VAL A 77 -12.33 22.53 4.56
CA VAL A 77 -11.13 22.09 3.86
C VAL A 77 -11.18 20.58 3.72
N PHE A 78 -11.34 20.10 2.49
CA PHE A 78 -11.19 18.68 2.20
C PHE A 78 -9.71 18.32 2.23
N ARG A 79 -9.35 17.30 3.00
CA ARG A 79 -7.94 16.90 3.18
C ARG A 79 -7.53 15.74 2.28
N THR A 80 -8.51 15.02 1.74
CA THR A 80 -8.30 13.87 0.84
C THR A 80 -9.06 14.10 -0.45
N ASN A 81 -8.46 13.69 -1.57
CA ASN A 81 -9.13 13.68 -2.86
C ASN A 81 -10.24 12.63 -2.91
N GLY A 82 -11.19 12.82 -3.81
CA GLY A 82 -12.30 11.91 -4.00
C GLY A 82 -13.63 12.62 -4.23
N THR A 83 -14.70 11.86 -4.20
CA THR A 83 -16.06 12.39 -4.36
C THR A 83 -16.76 12.42 -3.01
N VAL A 84 -17.18 13.62 -2.58
CA VAL A 84 -17.85 13.83 -1.29
C VAL A 84 -19.27 14.31 -1.51
N PHE A 85 -20.23 13.70 -0.82
CA PHE A 85 -21.61 14.18 -0.79
C PHE A 85 -21.78 15.25 0.29
N VAL A 86 -22.34 16.39 -0.12
CA VAL A 86 -22.69 17.48 0.80
C VAL A 86 -24.20 17.71 0.71
N SER A 87 -24.87 17.83 1.85
CA SER A 87 -26.30 18.16 1.90
C SER A 87 -26.58 19.25 2.93
N VAL A 88 -27.58 20.08 2.64
CA VAL A 88 -28.19 21.02 3.59
C VAL A 88 -29.65 20.68 3.77
N THR A 89 -30.07 20.59 5.02
CA THR A 89 -31.50 20.55 5.39
C THR A 89 -31.84 21.89 6.07
N VAL A 90 -32.83 22.58 5.49
CA VAL A 90 -33.33 23.85 6.02
C VAL A 90 -34.69 23.60 6.64
N LYS A 91 -34.91 24.13 7.86
CA LYS A 91 -36.21 24.16 8.51
C LYS A 91 -36.65 25.61 8.73
N ASP A 92 -37.91 25.90 8.47
CA ASP A 92 -38.50 27.21 8.71
C ASP A 92 -39.19 27.31 10.08
N ALA A 93 -39.65 28.53 10.45
CA ALA A 93 -40.33 28.78 11.73
C ALA A 93 -41.72 28.09 11.80
N ALA A 94 -42.29 27.65 10.70
CA ALA A 94 -43.56 26.90 10.66
C ALA A 94 -43.34 25.38 10.76
N GLY A 95 -42.08 24.90 10.79
CA GLY A 95 -41.73 23.49 10.87
C GLY A 95 -41.63 22.80 9.49
N ALA A 96 -41.78 23.53 8.38
CA ALA A 96 -41.55 22.97 7.04
C ALA A 96 -40.02 22.70 6.87
N SER A 97 -39.71 21.65 6.13
CA SER A 97 -38.31 21.22 5.92
C SER A 97 -38.05 20.97 4.43
N ALA A 98 -36.90 21.42 3.94
CA ALA A 98 -36.41 21.15 2.58
C ALA A 98 -34.94 20.75 2.62
N THR A 99 -34.58 19.77 1.81
CA THR A 99 -33.20 19.24 1.74
C THR A 99 -32.66 19.28 0.32
N LYS A 100 -31.40 19.68 0.18
CA LYS A 100 -30.64 19.62 -1.07
C LYS A 100 -29.34 18.85 -0.86
N LYS A 101 -28.99 17.99 -1.81
CA LYS A 101 -27.75 17.24 -1.86
C LYS A 101 -26.99 17.56 -3.14
N LYS A 102 -25.68 17.78 -3.05
CA LYS A 102 -24.75 17.93 -4.19
C LYS A 102 -23.50 17.10 -3.96
N THR A 103 -22.85 16.79 -5.06
CA THR A 103 -21.55 16.11 -5.08
C THR A 103 -20.45 17.16 -5.21
N VAL A 104 -19.41 17.03 -4.42
CA VAL A 104 -18.16 17.79 -4.52
C VAL A 104 -17.07 16.85 -5.00
N VAL A 105 -16.42 17.21 -6.10
CA VAL A 105 -15.23 16.52 -6.60
C VAL A 105 -14.02 17.22 -6.03
N VAL A 106 -13.22 16.49 -5.25
CA VAL A 106 -12.00 16.97 -4.64
C VAL A 106 -10.82 16.37 -5.39
N ASN A 107 -10.08 17.21 -6.09
CA ASN A 107 -8.84 16.82 -6.75
C ASN A 107 -7.73 16.62 -5.70
N PRO A 108 -6.62 15.95 -6.05
CA PRO A 108 -5.43 15.94 -5.22
C PRO A 108 -4.97 17.37 -4.86
N ALA A 109 -4.38 17.53 -3.68
CA ALA A 109 -3.81 18.82 -3.27
C ALA A 109 -2.75 19.27 -4.29
N LYS A 110 -2.81 20.54 -4.71
CA LYS A 110 -1.71 21.18 -5.46
C LYS A 110 -0.52 21.38 -4.55
N VAL A 111 0.28 20.34 -4.36
CA VAL A 111 1.50 20.45 -3.59
C VAL A 111 2.61 20.92 -4.50
N SER A 112 3.41 21.87 -4.01
CA SER A 112 4.60 22.31 -4.75
C SER A 112 5.52 21.12 -4.99
N GLU A 113 5.68 20.73 -6.25
CA GLU A 113 6.67 19.74 -6.66
C GLU A 113 8.08 20.27 -6.40
N THR A 114 9.00 19.38 -6.04
CA THR A 114 10.41 19.71 -5.84
C THR A 114 11.30 18.58 -6.32
N GLY A 115 12.54 18.88 -6.60
CA GLY A 115 13.56 17.95 -7.06
C GLY A 115 13.37 17.47 -8.50
N ASN A 116 14.43 16.87 -9.03
CA ASN A 116 14.45 16.32 -10.38
C ASN A 116 14.35 14.80 -10.34
N VAL A 117 13.54 14.27 -11.25
CA VAL A 117 13.37 12.83 -11.48
C VAL A 117 13.34 12.60 -12.98
N THR A 118 14.10 11.65 -13.44
CA THR A 118 14.07 11.20 -14.83
C THR A 118 13.12 10.01 -14.96
N LEU A 119 12.11 10.11 -15.82
CA LEU A 119 11.30 8.98 -16.24
C LEU A 119 12.09 8.15 -17.26
N ASN A 120 12.55 6.97 -16.85
CA ASN A 120 13.27 6.07 -17.75
C ASN A 120 12.30 5.40 -18.73
N TRP A 121 11.29 4.72 -18.19
CA TRP A 121 10.25 4.07 -18.96
C TRP A 121 9.01 3.76 -18.13
N VAL A 122 7.92 3.42 -18.82
CA VAL A 122 6.69 2.89 -18.27
C VAL A 122 6.34 1.60 -18.99
N GLY A 123 6.11 0.52 -18.24
CA GLY A 123 5.63 -0.75 -18.78
C GLY A 123 4.13 -0.85 -18.58
N TYR A 124 3.36 -0.98 -19.65
CA TYR A 124 1.91 -1.14 -19.60
C TYR A 124 1.51 -2.56 -19.21
N MET A 125 0.49 -2.69 -18.37
CA MET A 125 -0.12 -3.96 -17.97
C MET A 125 -1.65 -3.88 -18.08
N GLU A 126 -2.26 -4.85 -18.73
CA GLU A 126 -3.71 -4.98 -18.74
C GLU A 126 -4.23 -5.54 -17.40
N GLY A 127 -5.22 -4.91 -16.81
CA GLY A 127 -5.67 -5.16 -15.45
C GLY A 127 -4.94 -4.27 -14.44
N TYR A 128 -5.34 -4.36 -13.18
CA TYR A 128 -4.72 -3.52 -12.15
C TYR A 128 -3.82 -4.35 -11.22
N ASN A 129 -2.78 -3.70 -10.73
CA ASN A 129 -1.97 -4.22 -9.64
C ASN A 129 -2.51 -3.67 -8.33
N THR A 130 -2.66 -4.50 -7.32
CA THR A 130 -3.13 -4.03 -6.00
C THR A 130 -1.96 -3.71 -5.08
N ILE A 131 -1.22 -4.75 -4.64
CA ILE A 131 -0.18 -4.62 -3.60
C ILE A 131 1.13 -5.34 -3.96
N ALA A 132 1.17 -6.06 -5.10
CA ALA A 132 2.38 -6.76 -5.52
C ALA A 132 3.43 -5.78 -6.05
N SER A 133 4.64 -5.84 -5.50
CA SER A 133 5.76 -5.03 -5.94
C SER A 133 6.42 -5.64 -7.20
N PRO A 134 7.10 -4.86 -8.03
CA PRO A 134 7.87 -5.40 -9.13
C PRO A 134 9.15 -6.09 -8.61
N ALA A 135 9.58 -7.17 -9.24
CA ALA A 135 10.87 -7.83 -8.97
C ALA A 135 11.85 -7.57 -10.12
N VAL A 136 13.11 -7.31 -9.80
CA VAL A 136 14.16 -6.98 -10.78
C VAL A 136 15.22 -8.06 -10.80
N ALA A 137 15.44 -8.68 -11.96
CA ALA A 137 16.46 -9.71 -12.17
C ALA A 137 17.86 -9.12 -12.34
N ASP A 138 18.87 -9.99 -12.36
CA ASP A 138 20.28 -9.58 -12.49
C ASP A 138 20.60 -8.98 -13.87
N ASP A 139 19.84 -9.33 -14.91
CA ASP A 139 19.93 -8.74 -16.24
C ASP A 139 19.16 -7.40 -16.37
N GLY A 140 18.59 -6.90 -15.27
CA GLY A 140 17.76 -5.70 -15.24
C GLY A 140 16.34 -5.91 -15.78
N SER A 141 15.94 -7.13 -16.14
CA SER A 141 14.55 -7.43 -16.50
C SER A 141 13.64 -7.27 -15.29
N VAL A 142 12.45 -6.73 -15.51
CA VAL A 142 11.47 -6.43 -14.46
C VAL A 142 10.23 -7.32 -14.62
N TYR A 143 9.83 -7.94 -13.52
CA TYR A 143 8.67 -8.82 -13.48
C TYR A 143 7.58 -8.22 -12.59
N ALA A 144 6.35 -8.23 -13.08
CA ALA A 144 5.18 -7.73 -12.34
C ALA A 144 3.94 -8.58 -12.64
N VAL A 145 2.97 -8.57 -11.73
CA VAL A 145 1.71 -9.32 -11.87
C VAL A 145 0.50 -8.41 -11.77
N THR A 146 -0.61 -8.83 -12.39
CA THR A 146 -1.89 -8.13 -12.30
C THR A 146 -2.99 -9.03 -11.73
N ASP A 147 -4.12 -8.43 -11.37
CA ASP A 147 -5.33 -9.13 -10.90
C ASP A 147 -5.90 -10.10 -11.95
N LYS A 148 -5.58 -9.91 -13.24
CA LYS A 148 -5.95 -10.85 -14.32
C LYS A 148 -5.16 -12.15 -14.30
N SER A 149 -4.28 -12.32 -13.31
CA SER A 149 -3.39 -13.48 -13.19
C SER A 149 -2.36 -13.57 -14.33
N THR A 150 -1.89 -12.45 -14.77
CA THR A 150 -0.86 -12.35 -15.81
C THR A 150 0.46 -11.90 -15.19
N LEU A 151 1.52 -12.65 -15.45
CA LEU A 151 2.90 -12.26 -15.15
C LEU A 151 3.48 -11.60 -16.40
N TYR A 152 3.98 -10.38 -16.25
CA TYR A 152 4.65 -9.60 -17.28
C TYR A 152 6.16 -9.62 -17.05
N LYS A 153 6.94 -9.68 -18.13
CA LYS A 153 8.37 -9.42 -18.14
C LYS A 153 8.66 -8.24 -19.04
N PHE A 154 9.28 -7.21 -18.47
CA PHE A 154 9.84 -6.08 -19.20
C PHE A 154 11.35 -6.20 -19.27
N THR A 155 11.95 -5.76 -20.36
CA THR A 155 13.41 -5.62 -20.47
C THR A 155 13.89 -4.47 -19.58
N ASN A 156 15.20 -4.35 -19.34
CA ASN A 156 15.79 -3.19 -18.64
C ASN A 156 15.48 -1.84 -19.33
N ALA A 157 15.15 -1.87 -20.61
CA ALA A 157 14.74 -0.68 -21.38
C ALA A 157 13.22 -0.42 -21.36
N GLY A 158 12.44 -1.23 -20.64
CA GLY A 158 10.99 -1.08 -20.48
C GLY A 158 10.15 -1.70 -21.60
N ALA A 159 10.75 -2.37 -22.58
CA ALA A 159 9.99 -3.07 -23.61
C ALA A 159 9.38 -4.37 -23.03
N LEU A 160 8.11 -4.65 -23.37
CA LEU A 160 7.48 -5.93 -23.04
C LEU A 160 8.23 -7.06 -23.76
N ALA A 161 8.86 -7.94 -22.97
CA ALA A 161 9.54 -9.12 -23.51
C ALA A 161 8.57 -10.28 -23.73
N TRP A 162 7.70 -10.54 -22.74
CA TRP A 162 6.63 -11.51 -22.81
C TRP A 162 5.63 -11.30 -21.65
N GLU A 163 4.46 -11.91 -21.82
CA GLU A 163 3.46 -12.06 -20.76
C GLU A 163 3.00 -13.50 -20.67
N LYS A 164 2.63 -13.97 -19.48
CA LYS A 164 2.20 -15.35 -19.22
C LYS A 164 1.05 -15.39 -18.23
N GLU A 165 0.01 -16.13 -18.57
CA GLU A 165 -1.06 -16.44 -17.63
C GLU A 165 -0.57 -17.43 -16.56
N VAL A 166 -0.76 -17.10 -15.29
CA VAL A 166 -0.49 -18.00 -14.16
C VAL A 166 -1.56 -19.07 -14.07
N PHE A 167 -2.82 -18.72 -14.33
CA PHE A 167 -3.94 -19.66 -14.42
C PHE A 167 -4.42 -19.81 -15.85
N THR A 168 -4.59 -21.03 -16.31
CA THR A 168 -5.16 -21.32 -17.63
C THR A 168 -6.63 -20.91 -17.71
N SER A 169 -7.15 -20.68 -18.92
CA SER A 169 -8.57 -20.37 -19.14
C SER A 169 -9.50 -21.44 -18.54
N SER A 170 -9.10 -22.73 -18.61
CA SER A 170 -9.85 -23.85 -18.01
C SER A 170 -9.88 -23.75 -16.49
N GLU A 171 -8.76 -23.40 -15.83
CA GLU A 171 -8.70 -23.19 -14.39
C GLU A 171 -9.57 -22.00 -13.98
N LYS A 172 -9.50 -20.88 -14.70
CA LYS A 172 -10.34 -19.69 -14.47
C LYS A 172 -11.84 -20.02 -14.57
N ASN A 173 -12.24 -20.79 -15.58
CA ASN A 173 -13.63 -21.19 -15.81
C ASN A 173 -14.15 -22.23 -14.78
N SER A 174 -13.26 -22.94 -14.09
CA SER A 174 -13.66 -23.91 -13.05
C SER A 174 -14.15 -23.27 -11.75
N VAL A 175 -13.98 -21.96 -11.60
CA VAL A 175 -14.30 -21.20 -10.38
C VAL A 175 -15.32 -20.10 -10.68
N ALA A 176 -16.45 -20.11 -9.99
CA ALA A 176 -17.43 -19.05 -10.11
C ALA A 176 -16.81 -17.71 -9.65
N ASN A 177 -17.02 -16.64 -10.42
CA ASN A 177 -16.53 -15.30 -10.12
C ASN A 177 -14.99 -15.16 -10.04
N PHE A 178 -14.29 -15.76 -11.01
CA PHE A 178 -12.83 -15.60 -11.11
C PHE A 178 -12.38 -14.13 -11.14
N SER A 179 -13.22 -13.20 -11.61
CA SER A 179 -12.96 -11.75 -11.64
C SER A 179 -12.66 -11.11 -10.27
N ASN A 180 -12.99 -11.80 -9.16
CA ASN A 180 -12.66 -11.35 -7.80
C ASN A 180 -11.33 -11.90 -7.28
N ASN A 181 -10.56 -12.55 -8.14
CA ASN A 181 -9.28 -13.12 -7.77
C ASN A 181 -8.21 -12.03 -7.73
N ARG A 182 -7.61 -11.88 -6.56
CA ARG A 182 -6.53 -10.94 -6.34
C ARG A 182 -5.22 -11.71 -6.37
N MET A 183 -4.46 -11.57 -7.45
CA MET A 183 -3.05 -11.96 -7.43
C MET A 183 -2.28 -10.87 -6.69
N ASN A 184 -2.07 -11.10 -5.42
CA ASN A 184 -1.43 -10.11 -4.55
C ASN A 184 -0.01 -10.50 -4.15
N SER A 185 0.56 -11.57 -4.72
CA SER A 185 1.91 -12.00 -4.41
C SER A 185 2.93 -11.30 -5.30
N THR A 186 3.90 -10.68 -4.68
CA THR A 186 5.10 -10.17 -5.36
C THR A 186 5.88 -11.33 -5.96
N PRO A 187 6.31 -11.27 -7.23
CA PRO A 187 7.20 -12.28 -7.81
C PRO A 187 8.52 -12.37 -7.03
N SER A 188 9.07 -13.59 -6.88
CA SER A 188 10.41 -13.80 -6.33
C SER A 188 11.30 -14.42 -7.38
N ILE A 189 12.56 -13.98 -7.48
CA ILE A 189 13.51 -14.43 -8.50
C ILE A 189 14.68 -15.13 -7.81
N ASP A 190 14.95 -16.37 -8.23
CA ASP A 190 16.09 -17.14 -7.76
C ASP A 190 17.40 -16.70 -8.46
N SER A 191 18.53 -17.16 -7.94
CA SER A 191 19.84 -16.90 -8.52
C SER A 191 20.05 -17.54 -9.90
N ASP A 192 19.30 -18.62 -10.22
CA ASP A 192 19.30 -19.25 -11.55
C ASP A 192 18.33 -18.56 -12.53
N GLY A 193 17.68 -17.47 -12.10
CA GLY A 193 16.69 -16.73 -12.87
C GLY A 193 15.28 -17.35 -12.86
N THR A 194 15.03 -18.41 -12.12
CA THR A 194 13.68 -18.98 -11.95
C THR A 194 12.78 -17.98 -11.23
N ILE A 195 11.58 -17.74 -11.78
CA ILE A 195 10.60 -16.78 -11.22
C ILE A 195 9.48 -17.56 -10.55
N TYR A 196 9.27 -17.33 -9.26
CA TYR A 196 8.19 -17.91 -8.48
C TYR A 196 7.03 -16.92 -8.37
N VAL A 197 5.85 -17.37 -8.77
CA VAL A 197 4.60 -16.58 -8.68
C VAL A 197 3.55 -17.38 -7.96
N LEU A 198 3.09 -16.85 -6.84
CA LEU A 198 2.03 -17.44 -6.06
C LEU A 198 0.72 -16.71 -6.38
N GLY A 199 -0.24 -17.43 -6.93
CA GLY A 199 -1.56 -16.93 -7.25
C GLY A 199 -2.65 -17.61 -6.44
N GLY A 200 -3.73 -16.90 -6.15
CA GLY A 200 -4.85 -17.47 -5.41
C GLY A 200 -6.15 -16.74 -5.62
N SER A 201 -7.22 -17.45 -5.35
CA SER A 201 -8.59 -16.97 -5.37
C SER A 201 -9.25 -17.25 -4.04
N ILE A 202 -10.13 -16.36 -3.58
CA ILE A 202 -11.01 -16.58 -2.43
C ILE A 202 -11.88 -17.85 -2.59
N ASN A 203 -12.01 -18.38 -3.80
CA ASN A 203 -12.92 -19.47 -4.15
C ASN A 203 -12.21 -20.78 -4.53
N LYS A 204 -11.14 -21.15 -3.84
CA LYS A 204 -10.51 -22.47 -3.95
C LYS A 204 -9.53 -22.70 -5.11
N LEU A 205 -9.05 -21.69 -5.76
CA LEU A 205 -8.00 -21.83 -6.76
C LEU A 205 -6.70 -21.22 -6.24
N ALA A 206 -5.72 -22.06 -5.93
CA ALA A 206 -4.40 -21.63 -5.50
C ALA A 206 -3.33 -22.35 -6.32
N LYS A 207 -2.26 -21.65 -6.64
CA LYS A 207 -1.18 -22.20 -7.44
C LYS A 207 0.12 -21.44 -7.19
N LEU A 208 1.18 -22.15 -6.90
CA LEU A 208 2.55 -21.65 -7.05
C LEU A 208 3.09 -22.14 -8.39
N VAL A 209 3.60 -21.23 -9.19
CA VAL A 209 4.23 -21.56 -10.49
C VAL A 209 5.67 -21.10 -10.47
N ALA A 210 6.57 -21.99 -10.85
CA ALA A 210 7.95 -21.63 -11.20
C ALA A 210 8.04 -21.50 -12.72
N PHE A 211 8.48 -20.33 -13.17
CA PHE A 211 8.76 -20.06 -14.58
C PHE A 211 10.27 -19.99 -14.81
N ASN A 212 10.70 -20.49 -15.97
CA ASN A 212 12.04 -20.21 -16.48
C ASN A 212 12.12 -18.74 -16.96
N PRO A 213 13.32 -18.15 -17.10
CA PRO A 213 13.50 -16.78 -17.58
C PRO A 213 12.89 -16.49 -18.96
N ASP A 214 12.69 -17.51 -19.79
CA ASP A 214 12.02 -17.42 -21.10
C ASP A 214 10.48 -17.46 -21.04
N GLY A 215 9.91 -17.58 -19.83
CA GLY A 215 8.48 -17.64 -19.58
C GLY A 215 7.87 -19.04 -19.77
N THR A 216 8.66 -20.08 -20.00
CA THR A 216 8.16 -21.47 -19.96
C THR A 216 7.97 -21.93 -18.51
N THR A 217 6.94 -22.73 -18.27
CA THR A 217 6.70 -23.28 -16.94
C THR A 217 7.73 -24.36 -16.61
N LYS A 218 8.48 -24.17 -15.51
CA LYS A 218 9.40 -25.17 -14.96
C LYS A 218 8.63 -26.25 -14.20
N TRP A 219 7.75 -25.85 -13.30
CA TRP A 219 6.80 -26.70 -12.58
C TRP A 219 5.68 -25.86 -11.96
N SER A 220 4.63 -26.54 -11.47
CA SER A 220 3.56 -25.89 -10.70
C SER A 220 3.13 -26.75 -9.51
N PHE A 221 2.85 -26.08 -8.40
CA PHE A 221 2.33 -26.68 -7.18
C PHE A 221 0.87 -26.26 -6.98
N LYS A 222 -0.02 -27.24 -6.72
CA LYS A 222 -1.47 -27.03 -6.52
C LYS A 222 -1.99 -27.70 -5.27
N ASN A 223 -1.13 -28.44 -4.55
CA ASN A 223 -1.56 -29.24 -3.40
C ASN A 223 -1.54 -28.41 -2.10
N PHE A 224 -2.52 -27.55 -1.93
CA PHE A 224 -2.72 -26.75 -0.73
C PHE A 224 -3.57 -27.45 0.33
N TRP A 225 -3.68 -28.78 0.27
CA TRP A 225 -4.44 -29.58 1.21
C TRP A 225 -3.68 -29.81 2.50
N ASN A 226 -4.39 -29.64 3.62
CA ASN A 226 -3.92 -30.06 4.91
C ASN A 226 -4.99 -30.90 5.61
N LYS A 227 -4.65 -32.14 6.00
CA LYS A 227 -5.49 -33.06 6.78
C LYS A 227 -6.94 -33.22 6.28
N GLY A 228 -7.12 -33.26 4.96
CA GLY A 228 -8.44 -33.56 4.35
C GLY A 228 -9.36 -32.37 4.11
N ASN A 229 -8.92 -31.14 4.41
CA ASN A 229 -9.68 -29.93 4.12
C ASN A 229 -9.05 -29.14 2.95
N ALA A 230 -9.83 -28.82 1.92
CA ALA A 230 -9.39 -27.91 0.86
C ALA A 230 -9.30 -26.51 1.45
N HIS A 231 -8.13 -25.90 1.35
CA HIS A 231 -7.91 -24.55 1.83
C HIS A 231 -7.74 -23.59 0.68
N GLU A 232 -8.44 -22.49 0.78
CA GLU A 232 -8.35 -21.38 -0.15
C GLU A 232 -7.01 -20.68 0.08
N ALA A 233 -6.25 -20.42 -0.99
CA ALA A 233 -5.12 -19.53 -0.90
C ALA A 233 -5.59 -18.14 -1.30
N SER A 234 -5.86 -17.33 -0.33
CA SER A 234 -5.92 -15.87 -0.52
C SER A 234 -4.56 -15.31 -0.12
N ILE A 235 -3.92 -14.55 -0.98
CA ILE A 235 -2.56 -14.10 -0.79
C ILE A 235 -2.56 -12.59 -0.68
N THR A 236 -1.83 -12.08 0.30
CA THR A 236 -1.75 -10.66 0.59
C THR A 236 -0.29 -10.21 0.47
N GLY A 237 0.08 -9.60 -0.66
CA GLY A 237 1.31 -8.82 -0.85
C GLY A 237 2.65 -9.49 -0.61
N GLY A 238 2.68 -10.59 0.10
CA GLY A 238 3.90 -11.29 0.44
C GLY A 238 4.52 -12.02 -0.74
N SER A 239 5.83 -12.14 -0.75
CA SER A 239 6.59 -12.92 -1.73
C SER A 239 6.95 -14.30 -1.18
N VAL A 240 7.33 -15.19 -2.07
CA VAL A 240 7.88 -16.50 -1.75
C VAL A 240 9.29 -16.32 -1.19
N ALA A 241 9.62 -16.97 -0.07
CA ALA A 241 11.01 -17.00 0.39
C ALA A 241 11.81 -18.05 -0.37
N VAL A 242 12.97 -17.66 -0.90
CA VAL A 242 13.82 -18.51 -1.72
C VAL A 242 15.01 -18.98 -0.90
N GLY A 243 14.96 -20.23 -0.44
CA GLY A 243 16.07 -20.86 0.25
C GLY A 243 17.05 -21.56 -0.72
N THR A 244 17.99 -22.31 -0.18
CA THR A 244 19.00 -23.01 -0.99
C THR A 244 18.39 -24.10 -1.87
N GLU A 245 17.62 -25.02 -1.30
CA GLU A 245 17.03 -26.18 -1.98
C GLU A 245 15.52 -26.06 -2.17
N ASN A 246 14.86 -25.28 -1.31
CA ASN A 246 13.42 -25.19 -1.24
C ASN A 246 12.94 -23.73 -1.32
N VAL A 247 11.69 -23.55 -1.69
CA VAL A 247 10.94 -22.30 -1.56
C VAL A 247 9.86 -22.45 -0.51
N TYR A 248 9.58 -21.34 0.19
CA TYR A 248 8.63 -21.31 1.30
C TYR A 248 7.56 -20.26 1.04
N PHE A 249 6.32 -20.64 1.25
CA PHE A 249 5.17 -19.76 1.05
C PHE A 249 3.99 -20.18 1.96
N GLY A 250 3.08 -19.26 2.17
CA GLY A 250 1.91 -19.49 3.01
C GLY A 250 0.61 -19.48 2.26
N ASN A 251 -0.44 -20.03 2.89
CA ASN A 251 -1.80 -19.83 2.46
C ASN A 251 -2.59 -18.98 3.47
N THR A 252 -3.69 -18.40 3.04
CA THR A 252 -4.60 -17.61 3.89
C THR A 252 -5.91 -18.34 4.20
N GLY A 253 -5.97 -19.63 3.97
CA GLY A 253 -7.14 -20.46 4.28
C GLY A 253 -7.44 -20.54 5.79
N GLN A 254 -8.51 -21.25 6.13
CA GLN A 254 -9.03 -21.35 7.52
C GLN A 254 -8.01 -21.84 8.56
N THR A 255 -6.93 -22.46 8.14
CA THR A 255 -5.92 -23.06 9.03
C THR A 255 -4.51 -22.59 8.75
N GLY A 256 -4.27 -21.42 8.19
CA GLY A 256 -2.95 -20.89 7.90
C GLY A 256 -1.80 -21.92 7.87
N THR A 257 -1.29 -22.22 6.68
CA THR A 257 -0.24 -23.23 6.50
C THR A 257 0.93 -22.63 5.76
N VAL A 258 2.14 -22.88 6.23
CA VAL A 258 3.39 -22.60 5.51
C VAL A 258 3.92 -23.89 4.91
N PHE A 259 4.28 -23.84 3.64
CA PHE A 259 4.81 -24.97 2.88
C PHE A 259 6.28 -24.80 2.57
N ALA A 260 7.03 -25.91 2.56
CA ALA A 260 8.34 -26.06 1.94
C ALA A 260 8.19 -26.91 0.68
N VAL A 261 8.65 -26.41 -0.46
CA VAL A 261 8.54 -27.08 -1.76
C VAL A 261 9.89 -27.05 -2.47
N SER A 262 10.28 -28.17 -3.05
CA SER A 262 11.55 -28.31 -3.78
C SER A 262 11.64 -27.37 -4.98
N LYS A 263 12.71 -26.60 -5.09
CA LYS A 263 13.05 -25.76 -6.26
C LYS A 263 13.21 -26.55 -7.55
N ALA A 264 13.63 -27.81 -7.42
CA ALA A 264 13.92 -28.65 -8.60
C ALA A 264 12.65 -29.07 -9.35
N ASN A 265 11.57 -29.42 -8.62
CA ASN A 265 10.42 -30.08 -9.24
C ASN A 265 9.06 -29.75 -8.61
N GLY A 266 9.02 -28.84 -7.65
CA GLY A 266 7.77 -28.49 -6.97
C GLY A 266 7.21 -29.54 -6.01
N ALA A 267 7.98 -30.55 -5.62
CA ALA A 267 7.54 -31.57 -4.66
C ALA A 267 7.49 -31.00 -3.23
N THR A 268 6.43 -31.32 -2.49
CA THR A 268 6.32 -30.98 -1.07
C THR A 268 7.45 -31.61 -0.27
N LYS A 269 8.11 -30.82 0.56
CA LYS A 269 9.15 -31.25 1.50
C LYS A 269 8.63 -31.25 2.93
N GLY A 270 7.78 -30.30 3.25
CA GLY A 270 7.15 -30.20 4.55
C GLY A 270 6.10 -29.13 4.60
N TYR A 271 5.39 -29.08 5.73
CA TYR A 271 4.44 -28.02 6.03
C TYR A 271 4.31 -27.80 7.53
N VAL A 272 3.96 -26.58 7.93
CA VAL A 272 3.60 -26.22 9.30
C VAL A 272 2.23 -25.55 9.32
N VAL A 273 1.38 -25.98 10.26
CA VAL A 273 0.06 -25.42 10.47
C VAL A 273 0.08 -24.59 11.74
N HIS A 274 -0.17 -23.29 11.65
CA HIS A 274 -0.17 -22.47 12.86
C HIS A 274 -1.54 -22.37 13.54
N GLY A 275 -2.57 -22.99 12.95
CA GLY A 275 -3.91 -23.05 13.53
C GLY A 275 -4.70 -21.75 13.33
N GLY A 276 -5.99 -21.82 13.59
CA GLY A 276 -6.90 -20.69 13.55
C GLY A 276 -8.08 -20.92 12.63
N GLY A 277 -9.29 -20.74 13.14
CA GLY A 277 -10.53 -20.83 12.37
C GLY A 277 -10.94 -19.49 11.80
N GLY A 278 -11.33 -19.45 10.52
CA GLY A 278 -11.94 -18.30 9.86
C GLY A 278 -10.99 -17.47 8.97
N PRO A 279 -11.54 -16.46 8.29
CA PRO A 279 -10.83 -15.66 7.29
C PRO A 279 -9.61 -14.89 7.84
N SER A 280 -9.51 -14.76 9.17
CA SER A 280 -8.46 -14.00 9.84
C SER A 280 -7.20 -14.82 10.18
N GLY A 281 -7.19 -16.14 9.96
CA GLY A 281 -6.14 -17.04 10.44
C GLY A 281 -5.01 -17.36 9.48
N GLY A 282 -5.05 -16.84 8.25
CA GLY A 282 -4.06 -17.17 7.22
C GLY A 282 -2.73 -16.45 7.34
N VAL A 283 -1.71 -16.94 6.61
CA VAL A 283 -0.44 -16.25 6.44
C VAL A 283 -0.67 -14.95 5.67
N ARG A 284 -0.35 -13.81 6.27
CA ARG A 284 -0.65 -12.49 5.72
C ARG A 284 0.58 -11.65 5.39
N SER A 285 1.76 -12.04 5.83
CA SER A 285 3.03 -11.51 5.36
C SER A 285 3.65 -12.44 4.31
N GLY A 286 4.71 -12.01 3.64
CA GLY A 286 5.64 -12.95 3.02
C GLY A 286 6.27 -13.85 4.08
N ILE A 287 6.92 -14.94 3.65
CA ILE A 287 7.79 -15.73 4.51
C ILE A 287 9.17 -15.07 4.48
N VAL A 288 9.83 -14.99 5.62
CA VAL A 288 11.21 -14.48 5.76
C VAL A 288 12.11 -15.57 6.30
N ILE A 289 13.29 -15.74 5.70
CA ILE A 289 14.36 -16.59 6.19
C ILE A 289 15.39 -15.69 6.89
N SER A 290 15.59 -15.87 8.17
CA SER A 290 16.59 -15.14 8.95
C SER A 290 17.97 -15.79 8.90
N LYS A 291 19.04 -15.03 9.18
CA LYS A 291 20.42 -15.55 9.32
C LYS A 291 20.55 -16.70 10.31
N ALA A 292 19.63 -16.80 11.27
CA ALA A 292 19.59 -17.89 12.24
C ALA A 292 19.05 -19.21 11.65
N GLY A 293 18.63 -19.24 10.38
CA GLY A 293 18.05 -20.43 9.75
C GLY A 293 16.63 -20.74 10.19
N TYR A 294 15.87 -19.72 10.57
CA TYR A 294 14.45 -19.82 10.91
C TYR A 294 13.60 -19.15 9.85
N LEU A 295 12.43 -19.74 9.63
CA LEU A 295 11.34 -19.19 8.83
C LEU A 295 10.41 -18.37 9.73
N HIS A 296 9.97 -17.21 9.25
CA HIS A 296 9.08 -16.34 10.00
C HIS A 296 7.92 -15.88 9.13
N TRP A 297 6.74 -15.75 9.75
CA TRP A 297 5.55 -15.25 9.08
C TRP A 297 4.56 -14.64 10.07
N TYR A 298 3.71 -13.76 9.55
CA TYR A 298 2.59 -13.21 10.31
C TYR A 298 1.31 -13.99 9.98
N GLY A 299 0.71 -14.59 10.97
CA GLY A 299 -0.48 -15.45 10.87
C GLY A 299 -1.77 -14.69 11.20
N GLY A 300 -2.00 -13.52 10.60
CA GLY A 300 -3.19 -12.72 10.84
C GLY A 300 -3.41 -12.41 12.32
N ALA A 301 -4.62 -12.63 12.83
CA ALA A 301 -4.97 -12.42 14.23
C ALA A 301 -4.18 -13.30 15.23
N TYR A 302 -3.41 -14.27 14.76
CA TYR A 302 -2.71 -15.22 15.63
C TYR A 302 -1.27 -14.84 15.97
N GLY A 303 -0.72 -13.81 15.34
CA GLY A 303 0.57 -13.24 15.68
C GLY A 303 1.71 -13.62 14.75
N LEU A 304 2.93 -13.30 15.19
CA LEU A 304 4.19 -13.63 14.53
C LEU A 304 4.62 -15.04 14.95
N PHE A 305 5.10 -15.82 14.00
CA PHE A 305 5.55 -17.20 14.21
C PHE A 305 7.00 -17.38 13.75
N GLY A 306 7.70 -18.31 14.38
CA GLY A 306 9.01 -18.78 13.97
C GLY A 306 9.08 -20.30 13.93
N ALA A 307 9.71 -20.86 12.88
CA ALA A 307 9.97 -22.28 12.74
C ALA A 307 11.37 -22.54 12.20
N LEU A 308 12.02 -23.59 12.70
CA LEU A 308 13.36 -23.97 12.20
C LEU A 308 13.25 -24.47 10.76
N GLN A 309 13.99 -23.83 9.84
CA GLN A 309 13.94 -24.14 8.41
C GLN A 309 14.28 -25.62 8.12
N SER A 310 15.38 -26.12 8.68
CA SER A 310 15.81 -27.51 8.47
C SER A 310 14.82 -28.54 9.03
N GLY A 311 14.05 -28.17 10.04
CA GLY A 311 12.98 -29.00 10.56
C GLY A 311 11.84 -29.14 9.55
N LEU A 312 11.41 -28.02 8.97
CA LEU A 312 10.35 -28.00 7.97
C LEU A 312 10.76 -28.71 6.67
N ASP A 313 12.02 -28.59 6.25
CA ASP A 313 12.54 -29.22 5.03
C ASP A 313 12.48 -30.76 5.03
N ASN A 314 12.26 -31.38 6.19
CA ASN A 314 12.24 -32.83 6.38
C ASN A 314 10.94 -33.33 7.03
N ALA A 315 9.88 -32.54 7.00
CA ALA A 315 8.64 -32.80 7.72
C ALA A 315 7.44 -33.06 6.78
N ALA A 316 7.50 -34.11 5.97
CA ALA A 316 6.45 -34.48 5.04
C ALA A 316 5.08 -34.70 5.72
N ASP A 317 5.08 -35.15 6.97
CA ASP A 317 3.89 -35.39 7.79
C ASP A 317 3.47 -34.19 8.67
N GLY A 318 4.15 -33.05 8.53
CA GLY A 318 3.91 -31.82 9.25
C GLY A 318 4.97 -31.53 10.31
N TYR A 319 5.14 -30.25 10.60
CA TYR A 319 6.09 -29.71 11.57
C TYR A 319 5.38 -28.71 12.49
N ASP A 320 5.88 -28.54 13.70
CA ASP A 320 5.38 -27.53 14.64
C ASP A 320 6.22 -26.25 14.55
N TYR A 321 5.59 -25.10 14.76
CA TYR A 321 6.35 -23.85 14.92
C TYR A 321 7.11 -23.87 16.26
N ALA A 322 8.28 -23.22 16.28
CA ALA A 322 9.13 -23.18 17.46
C ALA A 322 8.63 -22.18 18.51
N TRP A 323 8.09 -21.04 18.07
CA TRP A 323 7.59 -20.00 18.94
C TRP A 323 6.52 -19.13 18.28
N LYS A 324 5.79 -18.38 19.09
CA LYS A 324 4.74 -17.44 18.69
C LYS A 324 4.80 -16.17 19.56
N LEU A 325 4.62 -15.02 18.92
CA LEU A 325 4.61 -13.71 19.58
C LEU A 325 3.40 -12.87 19.10
N TYR A 326 2.90 -11.94 19.91
CA TYR A 326 1.79 -11.01 19.60
C TYR A 326 0.47 -11.64 19.17
N GLY A 327 0.11 -12.80 19.67
CA GLY A 327 -1.17 -13.42 19.37
C GLY A 327 -2.22 -13.10 20.43
N SER A 328 -3.30 -12.39 20.08
CA SER A 328 -4.51 -12.30 20.91
C SER A 328 -5.76 -12.47 20.05
N THR A 329 -6.89 -12.83 20.68
CA THR A 329 -8.19 -13.01 20.01
C THR A 329 -8.83 -11.70 19.53
N SER A 330 -8.33 -10.57 19.99
CA SER A 330 -8.67 -9.20 19.57
C SER A 330 -7.59 -8.58 18.68
N ALA A 331 -6.73 -9.38 18.11
CA ALA A 331 -5.55 -8.90 17.42
C ALA A 331 -5.85 -8.18 16.12
N PRO A 332 -5.01 -7.21 15.83
CA PRO A 332 -5.05 -6.43 14.63
C PRO A 332 -4.91 -7.31 13.38
N THR A 333 -5.68 -6.97 12.38
CA THR A 333 -5.59 -7.52 11.03
C THR A 333 -4.42 -6.88 10.28
N SER A 334 -3.21 -6.80 10.86
CA SER A 334 -2.11 -6.17 10.17
C SER A 334 -1.63 -7.04 9.01
N HIS A 335 -1.51 -6.43 7.85
CA HIS A 335 -0.96 -7.03 6.64
C HIS A 335 0.52 -6.66 6.46
N SER A 336 1.21 -6.28 7.53
CA SER A 336 2.58 -5.82 7.50
C SER A 336 3.51 -6.86 6.88
N LEU A 337 4.30 -6.43 5.92
CA LEU A 337 5.42 -7.20 5.41
C LEU A 337 6.55 -7.12 6.45
N ILE A 338 7.04 -8.28 6.88
CA ILE A 338 8.13 -8.38 7.83
C ILE A 338 9.49 -8.37 7.14
N GLY A 339 10.52 -8.00 7.88
CA GLY A 339 11.91 -8.05 7.47
C GLY A 339 12.77 -8.74 8.52
N ALA A 340 14.06 -8.82 8.27
CA ALA A 340 15.04 -9.35 9.22
C ALA A 340 16.28 -8.47 9.28
N MET A 341 16.91 -8.40 10.46
CA MET A 341 18.15 -7.67 10.65
C MET A 341 18.97 -8.24 11.83
N THR A 342 20.21 -7.77 11.95
CA THR A 342 21.06 -8.08 13.09
C THR A 342 21.03 -6.91 14.09
N ILE A 343 20.67 -7.18 15.34
CA ILE A 343 20.67 -6.20 16.43
C ILE A 343 21.59 -6.71 17.55
N ASN A 344 22.65 -5.98 17.86
CA ASN A 344 23.64 -6.37 18.89
C ASN A 344 24.14 -7.83 18.72
N GLY A 345 24.38 -8.26 17.49
CA GLY A 345 24.85 -9.60 17.15
C GLY A 345 23.78 -10.70 17.15
N LYS A 346 22.53 -10.38 17.48
CA LYS A 346 21.39 -11.31 17.40
C LYS A 346 20.67 -11.16 16.05
N SER A 347 20.32 -12.28 15.45
CA SER A 347 19.39 -12.29 14.30
C SER A 347 17.98 -11.98 14.79
N CYS A 348 17.34 -10.95 14.25
CA CYS A 348 16.01 -10.47 14.66
C CYS A 348 15.07 -10.38 13.49
N ILE A 349 13.78 -10.58 13.76
CA ILE A 349 12.68 -10.28 12.85
C ILE A 349 12.09 -8.93 13.22
N ILE A 350 11.86 -8.12 12.22
CA ILE A 350 11.33 -6.76 12.36
C ILE A 350 10.02 -6.58 11.59
N GLY A 351 9.17 -5.69 12.07
CA GLY A 351 7.91 -5.39 11.39
C GLY A 351 7.11 -4.33 12.13
N GLN A 352 5.91 -4.12 11.64
CA GLN A 352 4.91 -3.29 12.31
C GLN A 352 3.83 -4.17 12.91
N VAL A 353 3.32 -3.80 14.05
CA VAL A 353 2.17 -4.41 14.71
C VAL A 353 1.21 -3.32 15.18
N THR A 354 -0.07 -3.57 15.01
CA THR A 354 -1.11 -2.68 15.52
C THR A 354 -1.82 -3.38 16.68
N ASP A 355 -1.99 -2.70 17.79
CA ASP A 355 -2.95 -3.06 18.82
C ASP A 355 -4.23 -2.19 18.70
N GLU A 356 -5.19 -2.35 19.61
CA GLU A 356 -6.48 -1.63 19.56
C GLU A 356 -6.33 -0.10 19.52
N LEU A 357 -5.21 0.45 19.96
CA LEU A 357 -5.01 1.86 20.19
C LEU A 357 -3.77 2.46 19.55
N SER A 358 -2.86 1.65 19.01
CA SER A 358 -1.57 2.15 18.53
C SER A 358 -0.92 1.27 17.45
N THR A 359 -0.06 1.89 16.65
CA THR A 359 0.86 1.20 15.75
C THR A 359 2.27 1.25 16.33
N LYS A 360 2.96 0.13 16.29
CA LYS A 360 4.31 -0.06 16.85
C LYS A 360 5.25 -0.68 15.81
N VAL A 361 6.52 -0.32 15.88
CA VAL A 361 7.61 -1.05 15.23
C VAL A 361 8.23 -1.97 16.26
N TYR A 362 8.38 -3.24 15.91
CA TYR A 362 8.97 -4.24 16.81
C TYR A 362 10.20 -4.89 16.19
N ALA A 363 11.05 -5.41 17.06
CA ALA A 363 12.10 -6.38 16.75
C ALA A 363 12.00 -7.55 17.75
N ALA A 364 12.05 -8.78 17.23
CA ALA A 364 12.01 -10.01 18.04
C ALA A 364 13.18 -10.91 17.67
N ASP A 365 13.78 -11.58 18.66
CA ASP A 365 14.83 -12.58 18.45
C ASP A 365 14.31 -13.70 17.54
N ALA A 366 15.02 -13.98 16.46
CA ALA A 366 14.60 -14.92 15.44
C ALA A 366 14.53 -16.38 15.93
N VAL A 367 15.29 -16.72 16.98
CA VAL A 367 15.38 -18.08 17.53
C VAL A 367 14.38 -18.32 18.64
N THR A 368 14.22 -17.34 19.55
CA THR A 368 13.42 -17.50 20.76
C THR A 368 12.04 -16.84 20.67
N GLY A 369 11.87 -15.86 19.76
CA GLY A 369 10.68 -15.04 19.69
C GLY A 369 10.58 -13.97 20.78
N GLU A 370 11.62 -13.80 21.62
CA GLU A 370 11.60 -12.76 22.65
C GLU A 370 11.65 -11.37 22.02
N GLU A 371 10.85 -10.45 22.56
CA GLU A 371 10.86 -9.05 22.13
C GLU A 371 12.21 -8.41 22.47
N VAL A 372 12.89 -7.85 21.47
CA VAL A 372 14.16 -7.13 21.60
C VAL A 372 13.90 -5.63 21.68
N SER A 373 12.94 -5.13 20.91
CA SER A 373 12.53 -3.72 20.86
C SER A 373 11.07 -3.60 20.44
N CYS A 374 10.36 -2.63 21.02
CA CYS A 374 8.99 -2.32 20.61
C CYS A 374 8.72 -0.83 20.81
N VAL A 375 8.62 -0.09 19.72
CA VAL A 375 8.50 1.37 19.74
C VAL A 375 7.15 1.78 19.20
N ARG A 376 6.37 2.50 20.01
CA ARG A 376 5.11 3.11 19.59
C ARG A 376 5.38 4.25 18.63
N ILE A 377 4.84 4.17 17.42
CA ILE A 377 5.07 5.15 16.37
C ILE A 377 3.85 6.00 16.06
N GLN A 378 2.65 5.54 16.43
CA GLN A 378 1.39 6.20 16.17
C GLN A 378 0.34 5.84 17.22
N ASP A 379 -0.53 6.82 17.57
CA ASP A 379 -1.60 6.71 18.59
C ASP A 379 -2.93 6.20 18.00
N THR A 380 -2.91 5.62 16.82
CA THR A 380 -4.08 5.05 16.15
C THR A 380 -3.77 3.66 15.63
N ALA A 381 -4.76 2.78 15.67
CA ALA A 381 -4.69 1.50 15.02
C ALA A 381 -4.88 1.67 13.52
N ASP A 382 -3.89 1.28 12.73
CA ASP A 382 -4.02 1.21 11.28
C ASP A 382 -4.06 -0.24 10.80
N GLN A 383 -4.94 -0.53 9.84
CA GLN A 383 -5.19 -1.90 9.40
C GLN A 383 -4.38 -2.30 8.16
N ASP A 384 -3.89 -1.32 7.39
CA ASP A 384 -3.17 -1.54 6.13
C ASP A 384 -1.74 -1.02 6.28
N GLN A 385 -0.84 -1.85 6.76
CA GLN A 385 0.51 -1.43 7.07
C GLN A 385 1.47 -1.78 5.96
N GLY A 386 2.28 -0.79 5.56
CA GLY A 386 3.48 -1.01 4.78
C GLY A 386 4.46 -1.92 5.54
N GLY A 387 5.43 -2.47 4.84
CA GLY A 387 6.51 -3.21 5.47
C GLY A 387 7.58 -2.27 6.02
N VAL A 388 8.70 -2.88 6.34
CA VAL A 388 9.87 -2.19 6.88
C VAL A 388 11.06 -2.31 5.93
N SER A 389 11.99 -1.35 6.03
CA SER A 389 13.33 -1.42 5.47
C SER A 389 14.36 -1.00 6.51
N VAL A 390 15.64 -1.21 6.24
CA VAL A 390 16.73 -0.94 7.17
C VAL A 390 17.76 -0.03 6.50
N THR A 391 18.21 1.00 7.23
CA THR A 391 19.29 1.89 6.79
C THR A 391 20.65 1.22 6.96
N ALA A 392 21.70 1.73 6.30
CA ALA A 392 23.08 1.26 6.50
C ALA A 392 23.54 1.41 7.97
N ASP A 393 23.00 2.39 8.70
CA ASP A 393 23.28 2.60 10.12
C ASP A 393 22.53 1.63 11.05
N GLY A 394 21.71 0.72 10.51
CA GLY A 394 20.95 -0.27 11.29
C GLY A 394 19.66 0.28 11.92
N TYR A 395 19.09 1.35 11.41
CA TYR A 395 17.79 1.85 11.85
C TYR A 395 16.66 1.27 11.00
N ILE A 396 15.52 1.02 11.64
CA ILE A 396 14.31 0.51 10.97
C ILE A 396 13.54 1.69 10.40
N VAL A 397 13.24 1.66 9.11
CA VAL A 397 12.34 2.60 8.44
C VAL A 397 10.97 1.94 8.30
N ALA A 398 9.94 2.56 8.85
CA ALA A 398 8.56 2.10 8.77
C ALA A 398 7.70 3.11 8.00
N SER A 399 6.89 2.63 7.08
CA SER A 399 5.92 3.47 6.37
C SER A 399 4.70 3.76 7.24
N LEU A 400 4.22 5.00 7.22
CA LEU A 400 3.04 5.45 7.95
C LEU A 400 1.85 5.45 6.99
N ASN A 401 0.85 4.65 7.30
CA ASN A 401 -0.40 4.56 6.57
C ASN A 401 -1.53 5.03 7.47
N TYR A 402 -2.15 6.14 7.13
CA TYR A 402 -3.05 6.85 8.00
C TYR A 402 -4.54 6.47 7.84
N THR A 403 -5.27 6.44 8.94
CA THR A 403 -6.74 6.45 9.00
C THR A 403 -7.27 7.78 9.51
N MET A 404 -8.12 8.42 8.72
CA MET A 404 -9.02 9.57 8.98
C MET A 404 -8.52 10.77 9.82
N GLY A 405 -8.33 11.90 9.17
CA GLY A 405 -8.42 13.27 9.74
C GLY A 405 -7.12 13.93 10.21
N GLN A 406 -5.92 13.34 10.07
CA GLN A 406 -4.64 13.94 10.52
C GLN A 406 -3.49 13.70 9.54
N ASP A 407 -2.44 14.53 9.54
CA ASP A 407 -1.24 14.44 8.70
C ASP A 407 -0.33 13.29 9.16
N ASN A 408 -0.71 12.05 8.89
CA ASN A 408 -0.06 10.87 9.47
C ASN A 408 0.53 9.89 8.44
N GLY A 409 0.56 10.24 7.15
CA GLY A 409 1.33 9.50 6.15
C GLY A 409 2.83 9.80 6.25
N GLY A 410 3.64 9.10 5.48
CA GLY A 410 5.08 9.31 5.39
C GLY A 410 5.92 8.15 5.93
N VAL A 411 7.07 8.48 6.50
CA VAL A 411 8.00 7.49 7.05
C VAL A 411 8.51 7.89 8.43
N ILE A 412 8.83 6.89 9.23
CA ILE A 412 9.43 7.05 10.55
C ILE A 412 10.65 6.15 10.66
N ILE A 413 11.70 6.66 11.28
CA ILE A 413 12.97 5.96 11.47
C ILE A 413 13.16 5.67 12.96
N VAL A 414 13.35 4.40 13.29
CA VAL A 414 13.45 3.89 14.66
C VAL A 414 14.81 3.25 14.88
N ASP A 415 15.45 3.58 15.98
CA ASP A 415 16.62 2.86 16.47
C ASP A 415 16.16 1.68 17.33
N PRO A 416 16.34 0.43 16.89
CA PRO A 416 15.92 -0.73 17.66
C PRO A 416 16.80 -1.02 18.87
N VAL A 417 17.99 -0.40 18.98
CA VAL A 417 18.90 -0.59 20.11
C VAL A 417 18.51 0.31 21.27
N SER A 418 18.29 1.61 21.02
CA SER A 418 17.83 2.55 22.05
C SER A 418 16.32 2.54 22.24
N SER A 419 15.56 1.91 21.34
CA SER A 419 14.09 1.95 21.28
C SER A 419 13.53 3.38 21.14
N GLU A 420 14.21 4.21 20.35
CA GLU A 420 13.85 5.61 20.12
C GLU A 420 13.52 5.90 18.66
N ILE A 421 12.68 6.90 18.46
CA ILE A 421 12.44 7.47 17.12
C ILE A 421 13.58 8.44 16.81
N LYS A 422 14.33 8.15 15.74
CA LYS A 422 15.50 8.95 15.32
C LYS A 422 15.14 10.09 14.38
N ALA A 423 14.17 9.87 13.50
CA ALA A 423 13.69 10.90 12.58
C ALA A 423 12.31 10.52 12.04
N ARG A 424 11.61 11.51 11.49
CA ARG A 424 10.34 11.31 10.80
C ARG A 424 10.14 12.32 9.68
N TYR A 425 9.44 11.88 8.63
CA TYR A 425 8.89 12.74 7.59
C TYR A 425 7.40 12.49 7.47
N ARG A 426 6.59 13.53 7.56
CA ARG A 426 5.13 13.43 7.49
C ARG A 426 4.61 13.91 6.15
N THR A 427 3.67 13.18 5.59
CA THR A 427 2.90 13.56 4.41
C THR A 427 1.41 13.60 4.76
N GLN A 428 0.63 14.29 3.92
CA GLN A 428 -0.83 14.23 3.98
C GLN A 428 -1.38 13.00 3.24
N GLU A 429 -0.52 12.32 2.47
CA GLU A 429 -0.86 11.18 1.64
C GLU A 429 -0.44 9.88 2.33
N LYS A 430 -1.22 8.83 2.11
CA LYS A 430 -0.94 7.49 2.60
C LYS A 430 0.26 6.86 1.89
N VAL A 431 1.09 6.17 2.66
CA VAL A 431 2.19 5.33 2.17
C VAL A 431 1.87 3.87 2.50
N SER A 432 1.19 3.18 1.58
CA SER A 432 0.75 1.79 1.80
C SER A 432 1.83 0.75 1.50
N GLY A 433 2.77 1.07 0.61
CA GLY A 433 3.96 0.23 0.34
C GLY A 433 5.09 0.48 1.34
N SER A 434 6.07 -0.41 1.33
CA SER A 434 7.32 -0.19 2.06
C SER A 434 8.20 0.82 1.31
N SER A 435 8.95 1.60 2.07
CA SER A 435 10.03 2.40 1.53
C SER A 435 11.24 1.53 1.14
N ALA A 436 12.12 2.08 0.31
CA ALA A 436 13.43 1.52 0.02
C ALA A 436 14.52 2.55 0.38
N VAL A 437 15.67 2.06 0.83
CA VAL A 437 16.80 2.90 1.24
C VAL A 437 17.91 2.75 0.22
N ASP A 438 18.43 3.86 -0.30
CA ASP A 438 19.55 3.86 -1.25
C ASP A 438 20.93 3.91 -0.56
N ALA A 439 21.97 3.70 -1.35
CA ALA A 439 23.36 3.70 -0.88
C ALA A 439 23.81 5.05 -0.28
N ALA A 440 23.19 6.16 -0.66
CA ALA A 440 23.41 7.47 -0.07
C ALA A 440 22.62 7.68 1.23
N GLY A 441 21.76 6.72 1.60
CA GLY A 441 20.88 6.77 2.78
C GLY A 441 19.64 7.64 2.57
N ASN A 442 19.24 7.93 1.33
CA ASN A 442 17.95 8.51 1.05
C ASN A 442 16.87 7.42 1.14
N ILE A 443 15.66 7.82 1.51
CA ILE A 443 14.49 6.96 1.65
C ILE A 443 13.52 7.27 0.53
N HIS A 444 13.21 6.27 -0.30
CA HIS A 444 12.35 6.36 -1.47
C HIS A 444 11.00 5.71 -1.16
N PHE A 445 9.90 6.39 -1.44
CA PHE A 445 8.56 5.83 -1.28
C PHE A 445 7.55 6.47 -2.24
N PHE A 446 6.47 5.73 -2.50
CA PHE A 446 5.33 6.19 -3.29
C PHE A 446 4.08 6.28 -2.43
N THR A 447 3.17 7.19 -2.77
CA THR A 447 1.93 7.40 -2.04
C THR A 447 0.71 6.91 -2.82
N GLU A 448 -0.38 6.63 -2.12
CA GLU A 448 -1.65 6.29 -2.77
C GLU A 448 -2.19 7.41 -3.66
N SER A 449 -1.78 8.65 -3.43
CA SER A 449 -2.18 9.82 -4.22
C SER A 449 -1.30 10.05 -5.45
N GLY A 450 -0.36 9.14 -5.77
CA GLY A 450 0.40 9.18 -7.00
C GLY A 450 1.74 9.89 -6.94
N TYR A 451 2.18 10.32 -5.77
CA TYR A 451 3.46 11.02 -5.63
C TYR A 451 4.62 10.07 -5.33
N TYR A 452 5.75 10.37 -5.92
CA TYR A 452 7.05 9.81 -5.57
C TYR A 452 7.81 10.78 -4.69
N TYR A 453 8.33 10.28 -3.58
CA TYR A 453 9.10 11.02 -2.60
C TYR A 453 10.49 10.44 -2.45
N VAL A 454 11.46 11.34 -2.24
CA VAL A 454 12.79 11.02 -1.74
C VAL A 454 13.08 11.95 -0.57
N VAL A 455 13.41 11.38 0.58
CA VAL A 455 13.75 12.14 1.79
C VAL A 455 15.06 11.66 2.38
N LYS A 456 15.86 12.59 2.92
CA LYS A 456 17.12 12.31 3.60
C LYS A 456 16.98 12.53 5.10
N PRO A 457 17.16 11.51 5.96
CA PRO A 457 17.12 11.68 7.41
C PRO A 457 18.22 12.61 7.92
N ASP A 458 17.84 13.47 8.86
CA ASP A 458 18.76 14.22 9.72
C ASP A 458 18.51 13.80 11.18
N TYR A 459 19.38 12.94 11.67
CA TYR A 459 19.26 12.39 13.03
C TYR A 459 19.59 13.40 14.13
N THR A 460 20.16 14.55 13.77
CA THR A 460 20.46 15.63 14.73
C THR A 460 19.19 16.42 15.06
N THR A 461 18.36 16.67 14.06
CA THR A 461 17.11 17.43 14.23
C THR A 461 15.89 16.53 14.46
N GLY A 462 16.02 15.22 14.20
CA GLY A 462 14.91 14.26 14.26
C GLY A 462 13.89 14.42 13.11
N SER A 463 14.29 15.06 12.02
CA SER A 463 13.49 15.32 10.83
C SER A 463 14.13 14.72 9.57
N CYS A 464 13.45 14.87 8.42
CA CYS A 464 14.04 14.51 7.14
C CYS A 464 13.98 15.70 6.19
N GLU A 465 15.04 15.90 5.41
CA GLU A 465 15.07 16.83 4.29
C GLU A 465 14.30 16.26 3.10
N LEU A 466 13.40 17.01 2.52
CA LEU A 466 12.71 16.65 1.27
C LEU A 466 13.63 16.91 0.08
N LYS A 467 14.04 15.85 -0.61
CA LYS A 467 14.84 15.92 -1.85
C LYS A 467 13.94 15.95 -3.08
N VAL A 468 12.93 15.09 -3.10
CA VAL A 468 12.01 14.92 -4.24
C VAL A 468 10.58 14.79 -3.75
N LYS A 469 9.67 15.48 -4.44
CA LYS A 469 8.23 15.22 -4.47
C LYS A 469 7.72 15.46 -5.89
N ARG A 470 7.28 14.42 -6.59
CA ARG A 470 6.82 14.50 -7.98
C ARG A 470 5.56 13.67 -8.21
N ASP A 471 4.59 14.27 -8.93
CA ASP A 471 3.39 13.56 -9.41
C ASP A 471 3.74 12.68 -10.62
N ILE A 472 3.71 11.37 -10.44
CA ILE A 472 4.10 10.39 -11.46
C ILE A 472 3.13 10.39 -12.63
N ALA A 473 1.82 10.51 -12.41
CA ALA A 473 0.85 10.58 -13.50
C ALA A 473 1.11 11.78 -14.42
N THR A 474 1.44 12.93 -13.84
CA THR A 474 1.81 14.13 -14.60
C THR A 474 3.09 13.93 -15.40
N ILE A 475 4.13 13.32 -14.80
CA ILE A 475 5.38 13.02 -15.53
C ILE A 475 5.12 12.08 -16.70
N ILE A 476 4.31 11.03 -16.51
CA ILE A 476 3.97 10.06 -17.58
C ILE A 476 3.21 10.75 -18.71
N ARG A 477 2.19 11.56 -18.40
CA ARG A 477 1.39 12.26 -19.42
C ARG A 477 2.16 13.33 -20.19
N GLN A 478 3.18 13.93 -19.60
CA GLN A 478 4.05 14.92 -20.24
C GLN A 478 5.12 14.30 -21.15
N ASP A 479 5.41 13.01 -20.98
CA ASP A 479 6.36 12.30 -21.83
C ASP A 479 5.71 11.85 -23.15
N SER A 480 6.23 12.33 -24.27
CA SER A 480 5.67 12.05 -25.61
C SER A 480 5.60 10.56 -25.97
N ARG A 481 6.39 9.73 -25.32
CA ARG A 481 6.36 8.26 -25.50
C ARG A 481 5.09 7.62 -24.96
N TYR A 482 4.46 8.26 -23.95
CA TYR A 482 3.37 7.68 -23.15
C TYR A 482 2.12 8.55 -23.11
N ALA A 483 2.20 9.81 -23.54
CA ALA A 483 1.12 10.80 -23.43
C ALA A 483 -0.20 10.33 -24.04
N GLU A 484 -0.18 9.67 -25.22
CA GLU A 484 -1.39 9.15 -25.85
C GLU A 484 -1.98 7.96 -25.09
N GLN A 485 -1.14 7.01 -24.67
CA GLN A 485 -1.57 5.77 -23.98
C GLN A 485 -2.16 6.04 -22.59
N TYR A 486 -1.64 7.06 -21.90
CA TYR A 486 -2.06 7.41 -20.53
C TYR A 486 -2.81 8.74 -20.46
N ALA A 487 -3.38 9.23 -21.58
CA ALA A 487 -4.04 10.53 -21.66
C ALA A 487 -5.20 10.69 -20.66
N GLU A 488 -5.94 9.62 -20.40
CA GLU A 488 -7.08 9.59 -19.49
C GLU A 488 -6.72 9.25 -18.03
N MET A 489 -5.46 8.93 -17.75
CA MET A 489 -5.03 8.64 -16.38
C MET A 489 -4.96 9.92 -15.55
N GLU A 490 -5.88 10.12 -14.63
CA GLU A 490 -5.89 11.29 -13.76
C GLU A 490 -4.79 11.22 -12.71
N PHE A 491 -4.62 10.07 -12.06
CA PHE A 491 -3.49 9.81 -11.18
C PHE A 491 -3.12 8.32 -11.13
N ALA A 492 -1.84 8.07 -10.86
CA ALA A 492 -1.30 6.73 -10.66
C ALA A 492 -1.38 6.39 -9.16
N LYS A 493 -2.13 5.37 -8.78
CA LYS A 493 -2.23 4.93 -7.39
C LYS A 493 -1.20 3.86 -7.08
N PHE A 494 -0.46 4.03 -5.99
CA PHE A 494 0.57 3.12 -5.54
C PHE A 494 0.17 2.47 -4.22
N TRP A 495 0.09 1.14 -4.21
CA TRP A 495 -0.12 0.34 -3.00
C TRP A 495 1.05 -0.60 -2.69
N CYS A 496 1.95 -0.76 -3.65
CA CYS A 496 3.10 -1.63 -3.53
C CYS A 496 4.35 -0.85 -3.10
N SER A 497 5.41 -1.59 -2.83
CA SER A 497 6.65 -1.05 -2.30
C SER A 497 7.58 -0.56 -3.40
N ALA A 498 8.39 0.45 -3.07
CA ALA A 498 9.51 0.88 -3.90
C ALA A 498 10.59 -0.21 -3.95
N VAL A 499 11.18 -0.39 -5.13
CA VAL A 499 12.29 -1.33 -5.36
C VAL A 499 13.44 -0.60 -6.03
N ILE A 500 14.64 -0.72 -5.50
CA ILE A 500 15.86 -0.10 -6.06
C ILE A 500 16.68 -1.18 -6.74
N GLY A 501 16.99 -0.97 -8.03
CA GLY A 501 17.92 -1.80 -8.79
C GLY A 501 19.39 -1.51 -8.45
N ASP A 502 20.29 -2.44 -8.78
CA ASP A 502 21.74 -2.26 -8.55
C ASP A 502 22.31 -1.09 -9.37
N ASP A 503 21.60 -0.65 -10.41
CA ASP A 503 21.92 0.51 -11.25
C ASP A 503 21.32 1.84 -10.73
N GLY A 504 20.74 1.85 -9.54
CA GLY A 504 20.14 3.01 -8.91
C GLY A 504 18.76 3.42 -9.45
N LYS A 505 18.20 2.68 -10.41
CA LYS A 505 16.83 2.93 -10.85
C LYS A 505 15.83 2.47 -9.81
N VAL A 506 14.73 3.20 -9.70
CA VAL A 506 13.65 2.94 -8.75
C VAL A 506 12.41 2.51 -9.52
N TYR A 507 11.82 1.42 -9.06
CA TYR A 507 10.68 0.78 -9.70
C TYR A 507 9.49 0.71 -8.74
N CYS A 508 8.28 0.91 -9.26
CA CYS A 508 7.05 0.66 -8.52
C CYS A 508 5.92 0.31 -9.49
N CYS A 509 4.99 -0.55 -9.05
CA CYS A 509 3.77 -0.80 -9.81
C CYS A 509 2.71 0.24 -9.46
N PHE A 510 1.94 0.68 -10.45
CA PHE A 510 0.82 1.58 -10.26
C PHE A 510 -0.46 1.05 -10.90
N THR A 511 -1.57 1.62 -10.50
CA THR A 511 -2.90 1.33 -11.05
C THR A 511 -3.60 2.63 -11.39
N ASP A 512 -4.30 2.67 -12.51
CA ASP A 512 -5.28 3.73 -12.74
C ASP A 512 -6.49 3.54 -11.82
N GLU A 513 -6.67 4.45 -10.87
CA GLU A 513 -7.73 4.32 -9.86
C GLU A 513 -9.14 4.50 -10.42
N PHE A 514 -9.28 5.27 -11.50
CA PHE A 514 -10.59 5.58 -12.07
C PHE A 514 -11.20 4.41 -12.81
N THR A 515 -10.49 3.91 -13.81
CA THR A 515 -11.03 2.86 -14.66
C THR A 515 -10.76 1.47 -14.10
N ARG A 516 -9.65 1.29 -13.36
CA ARG A 516 -9.14 0.01 -12.89
C ARG A 516 -8.97 -1.04 -14.01
N LEU A 517 -8.85 -0.56 -15.24
CA LEU A 517 -8.72 -1.43 -16.41
C LEU A 517 -7.27 -1.73 -16.74
N PHE A 518 -6.36 -0.85 -16.33
CA PHE A 518 -4.93 -1.02 -16.56
C PHE A 518 -4.10 -0.58 -15.35
N GLY A 519 -2.89 -1.02 -15.36
CA GLY A 519 -1.83 -0.59 -14.47
C GLY A 519 -0.51 -0.51 -15.23
N GLY A 520 0.57 -0.44 -14.49
CA GLY A 520 1.89 -0.40 -15.10
C GLY A 520 3.01 -0.53 -14.10
N VAL A 521 4.21 -0.62 -14.63
CA VAL A 521 5.45 -0.44 -13.87
C VAL A 521 6.06 0.89 -14.29
N VAL A 522 6.33 1.76 -13.35
CA VAL A 522 7.14 2.96 -13.59
C VAL A 522 8.58 2.70 -13.18
N CYS A 523 9.51 3.16 -14.01
CA CYS A 523 10.94 3.16 -13.74
C CYS A 523 11.44 4.61 -13.78
N VAL A 524 11.93 5.09 -12.64
CA VAL A 524 12.46 6.44 -12.48
C VAL A 524 13.89 6.41 -11.98
N SER A 525 14.64 7.49 -12.23
CA SER A 525 15.97 7.71 -11.65
C SER A 525 16.01 9.01 -10.88
N PHE A 526 16.72 8.97 -9.75
CA PHE A 526 17.14 10.11 -8.96
C PHE A 526 18.65 10.16 -8.93
N ASP A 527 19.25 11.30 -9.28
CA ASP A 527 20.69 11.39 -9.58
C ASP A 527 21.62 10.94 -8.44
N GLU A 528 21.18 11.09 -7.17
CA GLU A 528 21.96 10.64 -6.01
C GLU A 528 21.81 9.13 -5.72
N CYS A 529 20.85 8.44 -6.34
CA CYS A 529 20.60 7.01 -6.11
C CYS A 529 21.50 6.18 -7.03
N THR A 530 22.49 5.52 -6.45
CA THR A 530 23.45 4.67 -7.19
C THR A 530 23.21 3.18 -6.99
N GLY A 531 22.26 2.80 -6.14
CA GLY A 531 21.91 1.43 -5.80
C GLY A 531 21.26 1.36 -4.42
N PRO A 532 20.86 0.16 -3.96
CA PRO A 532 20.31 -0.02 -2.62
C PRO A 532 21.37 0.18 -1.53
N ALA A 533 20.93 0.47 -0.32
CA ALA A 533 21.79 0.56 0.86
C ALA A 533 22.47 -0.77 1.15
N ASP A 534 23.72 -0.72 1.59
CA ASP A 534 24.41 -1.87 2.18
C ASP A 534 23.89 -2.10 3.61
N SER A 535 22.77 -2.79 3.71
CA SER A 535 22.08 -3.08 4.96
C SER A 535 21.45 -4.47 4.94
N ASP A 536 21.02 -4.94 6.09
CA ASP A 536 20.39 -6.27 6.23
C ASP A 536 19.05 -6.37 5.43
N TRP A 537 18.31 -5.25 5.29
CA TRP A 537 17.00 -5.22 4.64
C TRP A 537 16.71 -3.87 3.97
N PRO A 538 17.42 -3.49 2.91
CA PRO A 538 17.32 -2.15 2.32
C PRO A 538 15.95 -1.85 1.69
N MET A 539 15.17 -2.88 1.36
CA MET A 539 13.85 -2.78 0.76
C MET A 539 13.00 -4.02 1.09
N VAL A 540 11.72 -3.99 0.74
CA VAL A 540 10.84 -5.15 0.87
C VAL A 540 11.42 -6.37 0.16
N GLY A 541 11.30 -7.55 0.79
CA GLY A 541 11.83 -8.79 0.22
C GLY A 541 13.35 -8.93 0.32
N GLN A 542 14.01 -8.07 1.10
CA GLN A 542 15.44 -8.00 1.35
C GLN A 542 16.25 -7.40 0.19
N ASN A 543 15.93 -7.76 -1.04
CA ASN A 543 16.62 -7.31 -2.24
C ASN A 543 15.64 -7.14 -3.41
N ARG A 544 16.13 -6.60 -4.53
CA ARG A 544 15.33 -6.35 -5.74
C ARG A 544 14.70 -7.61 -6.36
N ARG A 545 15.20 -8.80 -6.04
CA ARG A 545 14.66 -10.09 -6.48
C ARG A 545 13.58 -10.66 -5.55
N HIS A 546 13.34 -10.02 -4.41
CA HIS A 546 12.41 -10.44 -3.37
C HIS A 546 12.66 -11.87 -2.88
N THR A 547 13.92 -12.22 -2.61
CA THR A 547 14.26 -13.57 -2.11
C THR A 547 13.78 -13.81 -0.68
N ASN A 548 13.51 -12.77 0.09
CA ASN A 548 13.11 -12.82 1.50
C ASN A 548 14.07 -13.66 2.38
N ALA A 549 15.33 -13.69 2.02
CA ALA A 549 16.35 -14.47 2.72
C ALA A 549 17.59 -13.61 3.00
N GLN A 550 18.13 -13.75 4.20
CA GLN A 550 19.40 -13.15 4.61
C GLN A 550 20.56 -14.14 4.42
#